data_a59eca988e9715bdf2bcee2cb6b873b9
#
_entry.id   a59eca988e9715bdf2bcee2cb6b873b9
#
_cell.length_a   1.000
_cell.length_b   1.000
_cell.length_c   1.000
_cell.angle_alpha   90.00
_cell.angle_beta   90.00
_cell.angle_gamma   90.00
#
_symmetry.space_group_name_H-M   'P 1'
#
loop_
_entity.id
_entity.type
_entity.pdbx_description
1 polymer ?
#
loop_
_entity_poly.entity_id
_entity_poly.type
_entity_poly.pdbx_seq_one_letter_code
_entity_poly.pdbx_strand_id
1 'polypeptide(L)'
;MLPSPWVRSRAPAPLLDTQTMPRERASWDDYFMNIAREVSTRSTCDRKFVGAVIVRDKSILATGYNGSIRGLPHCDEEGHLMEDGHCVRTVHAEANAIVQAARNGARIDGSTIYVTASPCWGCFRLIANGGIQRIAFGEFYRDPRIFEFSNRLGIELVDMSKSGGKA
;
A
#
# COMPACT_ATOMS: atom_id res chain seq x y z
N MET A 1 -20.44 -14.37 -42.51
CA MET A 1 -19.57 -14.24 -41.34
C MET A 1 -20.29 -13.39 -40.30
N LEU A 2 -20.76 -13.97 -39.19
CA LEU A 2 -21.46 -13.24 -38.13
C LEU A 2 -20.45 -12.58 -37.21
N PRO A 3 -20.66 -11.34 -36.78
CA PRO A 3 -19.74 -10.67 -35.85
C PRO A 3 -19.71 -11.36 -34.47
N SER A 4 -18.55 -11.45 -33.88
CA SER A 4 -18.33 -12.06 -32.57
C SER A 4 -19.20 -11.41 -31.46
N PRO A 5 -19.90 -12.18 -30.61
CA PRO A 5 -20.79 -11.63 -29.58
C PRO A 5 -20.08 -10.88 -28.46
N TRP A 6 -18.75 -10.81 -28.48
CA TRP A 6 -17.92 -10.18 -27.43
C TRP A 6 -17.47 -8.75 -27.75
N VAL A 7 -17.75 -8.24 -28.95
CA VAL A 7 -17.45 -6.86 -29.33
C VAL A 7 -18.64 -5.97 -29.00
N ARG A 8 -18.69 -5.42 -27.80
CA ARG A 8 -19.59 -4.32 -27.50
C ARG A 8 -19.02 -3.04 -28.10
N SER A 9 -19.66 -2.49 -29.11
CA SER A 9 -19.33 -1.15 -29.58
C SER A 9 -19.62 -0.13 -28.46
N ARG A 10 -18.58 0.45 -27.88
CA ARG A 10 -18.75 1.65 -27.07
C ARG A 10 -19.00 2.83 -28.03
N ALA A 11 -20.08 3.55 -27.81
CA ALA A 11 -20.24 4.85 -28.44
C ALA A 11 -19.00 5.72 -28.15
N PRO A 12 -18.49 6.50 -29.13
CA PRO A 12 -17.36 7.39 -28.88
C PRO A 12 -17.75 8.36 -27.77
N ALA A 13 -16.89 8.48 -26.77
CA ALA A 13 -17.03 9.50 -25.75
C ALA A 13 -17.01 10.88 -26.41
N PRO A 14 -17.79 11.87 -25.94
CA PRO A 14 -17.75 13.22 -26.47
C PRO A 14 -16.31 13.73 -26.39
N LEU A 15 -15.83 14.32 -27.48
CA LEU A 15 -14.54 14.98 -27.55
C LEU A 15 -14.54 16.12 -26.52
N LEU A 16 -13.80 15.93 -25.43
CA LEU A 16 -13.54 16.99 -24.48
C LEU A 16 -12.70 18.06 -25.17
N ASP A 17 -13.21 19.27 -25.14
CA ASP A 17 -12.53 20.47 -25.67
C ASP A 17 -11.15 20.61 -25.01
N THR A 18 -10.12 20.33 -25.78
CA THR A 18 -8.73 20.31 -25.30
C THR A 18 -8.14 21.69 -25.35
N GLN A 19 -8.58 22.60 -24.51
CA GLN A 19 -7.69 23.67 -24.03
C GLN A 19 -6.77 23.03 -23.00
N THR A 20 -5.73 22.36 -23.47
CA THR A 20 -4.75 21.66 -22.65
C THR A 20 -3.85 22.67 -21.94
N MET A 21 -4.22 23.06 -20.73
CA MET A 21 -3.20 23.47 -19.76
C MET A 21 -2.22 22.29 -19.60
N PRO A 22 -0.89 22.54 -19.55
CA PRO A 22 0.08 21.48 -19.36
C PRO A 22 -0.30 20.70 -18.09
N ARG A 23 -0.70 19.45 -18.24
CA ARG A 23 -1.06 18.60 -17.09
C ARG A 23 0.20 18.33 -16.30
N GLU A 24 0.31 18.91 -15.13
CA GLU A 24 1.37 18.60 -14.18
C GLU A 24 1.27 17.11 -13.79
N ARG A 25 2.35 16.38 -13.98
CA ARG A 25 2.39 14.96 -13.58
C ARG A 25 2.57 14.87 -12.07
N ALA A 26 1.81 13.98 -11.43
CA ALA A 26 2.05 13.65 -10.03
C ALA A 26 3.51 13.21 -9.80
N SER A 27 4.07 13.57 -8.65
CA SER A 27 5.35 13.03 -8.23
C SER A 27 5.29 11.50 -8.12
N TRP A 28 6.43 10.82 -8.21
CA TRP A 28 6.45 9.37 -8.04
C TRP A 28 5.98 8.95 -6.64
N ASP A 29 6.28 9.73 -5.62
CA ASP A 29 5.81 9.48 -4.26
C ASP A 29 4.29 9.60 -4.14
N ASP A 30 3.70 10.67 -4.69
CA ASP A 30 2.24 10.82 -4.72
C ASP A 30 1.57 9.71 -5.51
N TYR A 31 2.15 9.35 -6.66
CA TYR A 31 1.63 8.28 -7.50
C TYR A 31 1.56 6.95 -6.75
N PHE A 32 2.66 6.51 -6.12
CA PHE A 32 2.69 5.24 -5.40
C PHE A 32 1.90 5.28 -4.09
N MET A 33 1.87 6.42 -3.40
CA MET A 33 1.02 6.59 -2.22
C MET A 33 -0.47 6.53 -2.59
N ASN A 34 -0.88 7.08 -3.73
CA ASN A 34 -2.25 6.95 -4.21
C ASN A 34 -2.59 5.50 -4.55
N ILE A 35 -1.66 4.74 -5.13
CA ILE A 35 -1.85 3.29 -5.32
C ILE A 35 -1.99 2.57 -3.97
N ALA A 36 -1.18 2.92 -2.96
CA ALA A 36 -1.30 2.34 -1.62
C ALA A 36 -2.67 2.64 -0.99
N ARG A 37 -3.21 3.85 -1.20
CA ARG A 37 -4.58 4.21 -0.78
C ARG A 37 -5.62 3.36 -1.50
N GLU A 38 -5.50 3.17 -2.80
CA GLU A 38 -6.42 2.30 -3.55
C GLU A 38 -6.34 0.86 -3.06
N VAL A 39 -5.13 0.34 -2.83
CA VAL A 39 -4.91 -1.01 -2.25
C VAL A 39 -5.59 -1.14 -0.89
N SER A 40 -5.60 -0.09 -0.07
CA SER A 40 -6.22 -0.10 1.26
C SER A 40 -7.72 -0.33 1.22
N THR A 41 -8.40 0.01 0.11
CA THR A 41 -9.85 -0.21 -0.07
C THR A 41 -10.24 -1.69 -0.03
N ARG A 42 -9.27 -2.59 -0.19
CA ARG A 42 -9.45 -4.04 -0.11
C ARG A 42 -9.28 -4.60 1.31
N SER A 43 -9.03 -3.76 2.31
CA SER A 43 -8.95 -4.20 3.71
C SER A 43 -10.19 -5.00 4.12
N THR A 44 -9.98 -6.05 4.89
CA THR A 44 -11.06 -6.92 5.42
C THR A 44 -11.33 -6.65 6.90
N CYS A 45 -10.86 -5.52 7.42
CA CYS A 45 -11.11 -5.07 8.79
C CYS A 45 -11.55 -3.61 8.77
N ASP A 46 -12.74 -3.35 9.27
CA ASP A 46 -13.38 -2.03 9.31
C ASP A 46 -12.79 -1.07 10.36
N ARG A 47 -11.94 -1.56 11.27
CA ARG A 47 -11.26 -0.72 12.26
C ARG A 47 -10.25 0.25 11.66
N LYS A 48 -9.54 -0.17 10.62
CA LYS A 48 -8.60 0.68 9.87
C LYS A 48 -8.32 0.05 8.50
N PHE A 49 -8.29 0.90 7.48
CA PHE A 49 -7.95 0.52 6.11
C PHE A 49 -6.50 0.90 5.83
N VAL A 50 -5.63 -0.10 5.73
CA VAL A 50 -4.20 0.10 5.47
C VAL A 50 -3.81 -0.61 4.18
N GLY A 51 -3.09 0.09 3.32
CA GLY A 51 -2.51 -0.45 2.09
C GLY A 51 -1.02 -0.20 2.04
N ALA A 52 -0.29 -1.13 1.45
CA ALA A 52 1.14 -1.06 1.25
C ALA A 52 1.51 -1.44 -0.19
N VAL A 53 2.51 -0.75 -0.76
CA VAL A 53 3.05 -1.02 -2.10
C VAL A 53 4.57 -1.02 -2.01
N ILE A 54 5.21 -2.11 -2.45
CA ILE A 54 6.66 -2.23 -2.52
C ILE A 54 7.10 -1.92 -3.95
N VAL A 55 8.04 -0.98 -4.09
CA VAL A 55 8.47 -0.43 -5.38
C VAL A 55 9.99 -0.43 -5.48
N ARG A 56 10.53 -0.81 -6.62
CA ARG A 56 11.93 -0.61 -6.99
C ARG A 56 12.01 -0.18 -8.46
N ASP A 57 12.85 0.80 -8.74
CA ASP A 57 13.05 1.32 -10.11
C ASP A 57 11.72 1.71 -10.80
N LYS A 58 10.82 2.36 -10.05
CA LYS A 58 9.47 2.76 -10.49
C LYS A 58 8.57 1.60 -10.90
N SER A 59 8.93 0.36 -10.56
CA SER A 59 8.15 -0.84 -10.82
C SER A 59 7.58 -1.38 -9.52
N ILE A 60 6.29 -1.69 -9.51
CA ILE A 60 5.63 -2.32 -8.36
C ILE A 60 6.06 -3.79 -8.30
N LEU A 61 6.62 -4.21 -7.16
CA LEU A 61 7.04 -5.58 -6.90
C LEU A 61 5.95 -6.39 -6.19
N ALA A 62 5.25 -5.76 -5.24
CA ALA A 62 4.17 -6.38 -4.49
C ALA A 62 3.24 -5.31 -3.91
N THR A 63 2.04 -5.74 -3.57
CA THR A 63 1.06 -4.94 -2.82
C THR A 63 0.55 -5.74 -1.62
N GLY A 64 -0.02 -5.07 -0.63
CA GLY A 64 -0.66 -5.71 0.50
C GLY A 64 -1.67 -4.78 1.16
N TYR A 65 -2.71 -5.34 1.70
CA TYR A 65 -3.67 -4.64 2.56
C TYR A 65 -3.85 -5.43 3.86
N ASN A 66 -4.31 -4.78 4.91
CA ASN A 66 -4.58 -5.50 6.15
C ASN A 66 -5.81 -6.39 5.98
N GLY A 67 -5.63 -7.68 6.22
CA GLY A 67 -6.67 -8.67 5.95
C GLY A 67 -6.48 -9.96 6.72
N SER A 68 -7.58 -10.68 6.89
CA SER A 68 -7.58 -11.99 7.55
C SER A 68 -6.63 -12.96 6.85
N ILE A 69 -6.20 -13.97 7.59
CA ILE A 69 -5.43 -15.09 7.03
C ILE A 69 -6.20 -15.67 5.84
N ARG A 70 -5.49 -15.90 4.74
CA ARG A 70 -6.09 -16.39 3.51
C ARG A 70 -6.84 -17.70 3.72
N GLY A 71 -8.12 -17.71 3.35
CA GLY A 71 -9.00 -18.85 3.50
C GLY A 71 -9.75 -18.91 4.84
N LEU A 72 -9.52 -17.94 5.72
CA LEU A 72 -10.32 -17.76 6.92
C LEU A 72 -11.30 -16.60 6.77
N PRO A 73 -12.40 -16.60 7.54
CA PRO A 73 -13.39 -15.54 7.52
C PRO A 73 -12.83 -14.17 7.86
N HIS A 74 -13.48 -13.13 7.39
CA HIS A 74 -13.13 -11.74 7.60
C HIS A 74 -13.72 -11.18 8.91
N CYS A 75 -13.28 -9.99 9.31
CA CYS A 75 -13.78 -9.35 10.55
C CYS A 75 -15.26 -8.96 10.46
N ASP A 76 -15.77 -8.67 9.27
CA ASP A 76 -17.18 -8.37 9.01
C ASP A 76 -18.08 -9.63 9.04
N GLU A 77 -17.49 -10.83 8.89
CA GLU A 77 -18.19 -12.11 8.92
C GLU A 77 -18.23 -12.72 10.32
N GLU A 78 -17.10 -12.71 11.05
CA GLU A 78 -16.94 -13.36 12.37
C GLU A 78 -16.56 -12.41 13.50
N GLY A 79 -16.46 -11.10 13.23
CA GLY A 79 -16.03 -10.11 14.20
C GLY A 79 -14.51 -10.08 14.41
N HIS A 80 -14.09 -9.23 15.34
CA HIS A 80 -12.68 -9.02 15.65
C HIS A 80 -12.15 -10.06 16.64
N LEU A 81 -10.95 -10.57 16.41
CA LEU A 81 -10.19 -11.31 17.42
C LEU A 81 -9.31 -10.30 18.17
N MET A 82 -9.71 -9.93 19.39
CA MET A 82 -9.08 -8.83 20.12
C MET A 82 -8.04 -9.33 21.12
N GLU A 83 -6.81 -8.78 21.05
CA GLU A 83 -5.76 -8.94 22.05
C GLU A 83 -5.17 -7.55 22.35
N ASP A 84 -5.05 -7.19 23.62
CA ASP A 84 -4.47 -5.92 24.09
C ASP A 84 -5.00 -4.66 23.34
N GLY A 85 -6.30 -4.65 23.05
CA GLY A 85 -6.94 -3.55 22.30
C GLY A 85 -6.73 -3.57 20.78
N HIS A 86 -6.07 -4.60 20.24
CA HIS A 86 -5.81 -4.77 18.81
C HIS A 86 -6.55 -5.97 18.24
N CYS A 87 -6.98 -5.85 16.98
CA CYS A 87 -7.47 -6.99 16.23
C CYS A 87 -6.30 -7.79 15.69
N VAL A 88 -6.10 -9.00 16.19
CA VAL A 88 -5.06 -9.92 15.73
C VAL A 88 -5.54 -10.92 14.67
N ARG A 89 -6.81 -10.82 14.25
CA ARG A 89 -7.33 -11.62 13.14
C ARG A 89 -6.66 -11.25 11.82
N THR A 90 -6.27 -9.99 11.64
CA THR A 90 -5.70 -9.51 10.37
C THR A 90 -4.18 -9.45 10.40
N VAL A 91 -3.59 -9.90 9.31
CA VAL A 91 -2.17 -9.64 8.99
C VAL A 91 -2.06 -8.21 8.47
N HIS A 92 -1.06 -7.46 8.92
CA HIS A 92 -0.86 -6.07 8.51
C HIS A 92 -0.50 -5.95 7.03
N ALA A 93 -0.81 -4.81 6.43
CA ALA A 93 -0.61 -4.54 5.01
C ALA A 93 0.83 -4.74 4.56
N GLU A 94 1.78 -4.26 5.37
CA GLU A 94 3.22 -4.36 5.09
C GLU A 94 3.68 -5.82 5.10
N ALA A 95 3.24 -6.59 6.10
CA ALA A 95 3.56 -8.01 6.19
C ALA A 95 2.95 -8.79 5.01
N ASN A 96 1.71 -8.49 4.62
CA ASN A 96 1.08 -9.08 3.45
C ASN A 96 1.81 -8.75 2.16
N ALA A 97 2.29 -7.50 1.98
CA ALA A 97 3.09 -7.12 0.82
C ALA A 97 4.40 -7.91 0.74
N ILE A 98 5.11 -8.07 1.87
CA ILE A 98 6.36 -8.84 1.96
C ILE A 98 6.10 -10.33 1.66
N VAL A 99 5.06 -10.91 2.25
CA VAL A 99 4.66 -12.31 1.99
C VAL A 99 4.27 -12.52 0.53
N GLN A 100 3.55 -11.56 -0.07
CA GLN A 100 3.20 -11.64 -1.49
C GLN A 100 4.45 -11.59 -2.38
N ALA A 101 5.40 -10.71 -2.07
CA ALA A 101 6.68 -10.67 -2.78
C ALA A 101 7.41 -12.02 -2.68
N ALA A 102 7.50 -12.59 -1.48
CA ALA A 102 8.14 -13.88 -1.24
C ALA A 102 7.47 -15.01 -2.04
N ARG A 103 6.14 -15.06 -2.06
CA ARG A 103 5.38 -16.08 -2.82
C ARG A 103 5.59 -15.97 -4.33
N ASN A 104 5.82 -14.75 -4.83
CA ASN A 104 6.03 -14.49 -6.26
C ASN A 104 7.51 -14.54 -6.67
N GLY A 105 8.42 -14.83 -5.72
CA GLY A 105 9.86 -14.82 -5.98
C GLY A 105 10.43 -13.43 -6.28
N ALA A 106 9.74 -12.36 -5.88
CA ALA A 106 10.19 -11.01 -6.11
C ALA A 106 11.17 -10.57 -5.02
N ARG A 107 12.39 -10.17 -5.42
CA ARG A 107 13.39 -9.61 -4.52
C ARG A 107 13.00 -8.18 -4.14
N ILE A 108 12.93 -7.89 -2.84
CA ILE A 108 12.51 -6.58 -2.31
C ILE A 108 13.65 -5.78 -1.68
N ASP A 109 14.85 -6.33 -1.60
CA ASP A 109 16.03 -5.61 -1.12
C ASP A 109 16.29 -4.34 -1.95
N GLY A 110 16.70 -3.26 -1.30
CA GLY A 110 16.94 -1.96 -1.94
C GLY A 110 15.68 -1.24 -2.42
N SER A 111 14.49 -1.74 -2.08
CA SER A 111 13.22 -1.14 -2.52
C SER A 111 12.73 -0.04 -1.58
N THR A 112 11.67 0.66 -1.99
CA THR A 112 10.85 1.56 -1.19
C THR A 112 9.52 0.88 -0.87
N ILE A 113 9.03 1.01 0.35
CA ILE A 113 7.65 0.68 0.70
C ILE A 113 6.85 1.96 0.92
N TYR A 114 5.72 2.08 0.25
CA TYR A 114 4.70 3.10 0.48
C TYR A 114 3.58 2.47 1.29
N VAL A 115 3.23 3.06 2.41
CA VAL A 115 2.18 2.54 3.30
C VAL A 115 1.30 3.69 3.79
N THR A 116 -0.01 3.49 3.83
CA THR A 116 -0.95 4.54 4.20
C THR A 116 -0.83 4.97 5.66
N ALA A 117 -0.34 4.08 6.55
CA ALA A 117 -0.03 4.38 7.95
C ALA A 117 1.37 3.88 8.29
N SER A 118 2.12 4.62 9.13
CA SER A 118 3.47 4.21 9.51
C SER A 118 3.50 2.81 10.12
N PRO A 119 4.53 2.00 9.85
CA PRO A 119 4.60 0.62 10.32
C PRO A 119 4.65 0.55 11.85
N CYS A 120 3.98 -0.44 12.43
CA CYS A 120 4.21 -0.81 13.82
C CYS A 120 5.59 -1.46 13.97
N TRP A 121 6.04 -1.64 15.21
CA TRP A 121 7.36 -2.25 15.47
C TRP A 121 7.54 -3.62 14.82
N GLY A 122 6.50 -4.45 14.85
CA GLY A 122 6.53 -5.78 14.20
C GLY A 122 6.78 -5.69 12.70
N CYS A 123 6.05 -4.84 12.00
CA CYS A 123 6.20 -4.63 10.57
C CYS A 123 7.52 -3.94 10.21
N PHE A 124 7.96 -2.96 11.02
CA PHE A 124 9.26 -2.31 10.83
C PHE A 124 10.41 -3.32 10.81
N ARG A 125 10.42 -4.27 11.74
CA ARG A 125 11.45 -5.34 11.77
C ARG A 125 11.43 -6.19 10.50
N LEU A 126 10.25 -6.52 9.98
CA LEU A 126 10.13 -7.28 8.72
C LEU A 126 10.64 -6.46 7.53
N ILE A 127 10.30 -5.18 7.47
CA ILE A 127 10.74 -4.25 6.44
C ILE A 127 12.27 -4.14 6.44
N ALA A 128 12.87 -3.90 7.61
CA ALA A 128 14.32 -3.76 7.76
C ALA A 128 15.06 -5.06 7.39
N ASN A 129 14.58 -6.22 7.88
CA ASN A 129 15.18 -7.52 7.55
C ASN A 129 14.94 -7.93 6.10
N GLY A 130 13.90 -7.39 5.44
CA GLY A 130 13.65 -7.56 4.01
C GLY A 130 14.59 -6.74 3.11
N GLY A 131 15.44 -5.90 3.70
CA GLY A 131 16.39 -5.07 2.98
C GLY A 131 15.76 -3.84 2.30
N ILE A 132 14.55 -3.44 2.71
CA ILE A 132 13.90 -2.23 2.23
C ILE A 132 14.64 -1.01 2.81
N GLN A 133 15.00 -0.06 1.94
CA GLN A 133 15.86 1.07 2.29
C GLN A 133 15.10 2.39 2.48
N ARG A 134 13.83 2.43 2.09
CA ARG A 134 13.01 3.63 2.19
C ARG A 134 11.56 3.28 2.57
N ILE A 135 11.01 4.02 3.53
CA ILE A 135 9.62 3.89 4.00
C ILE A 135 8.95 5.24 3.83
N ALA A 136 7.97 5.33 2.92
CA ALA A 136 7.10 6.49 2.77
C ALA A 136 5.73 6.17 3.39
N PHE A 137 5.26 6.99 4.35
CA PHE A 137 3.99 6.74 5.03
C PHE A 137 3.04 7.94 4.96
N GLY A 138 1.73 7.65 4.85
CA GLY A 138 0.70 8.67 4.69
C GLY A 138 0.29 9.34 6.00
N GLU A 139 0.33 8.61 7.11
CA GLU A 139 0.06 9.14 8.44
C GLU A 139 0.94 8.45 9.48
N PHE A 140 1.34 9.17 10.53
CA PHE A 140 2.02 8.55 11.66
C PHE A 140 1.00 7.78 12.53
N TYR A 141 1.29 6.51 12.79
CA TYR A 141 0.35 5.66 13.51
C TYR A 141 0.60 5.65 15.03
N ARG A 142 1.74 5.15 15.51
CA ARG A 142 1.91 5.09 16.98
C ARG A 142 3.30 4.73 17.52
N ASP A 143 4.22 4.24 16.72
CA ASP A 143 5.46 3.69 17.26
C ASP A 143 6.66 4.60 16.95
N PRO A 144 7.09 5.43 17.91
CA PRO A 144 8.19 6.36 17.67
C PRO A 144 9.56 5.66 17.52
N ARG A 145 9.69 4.39 17.90
CA ARG A 145 10.96 3.64 17.75
C ARG A 145 11.41 3.55 16.30
N ILE A 146 10.46 3.60 15.35
CA ILE A 146 10.82 3.58 13.93
C ILE A 146 11.76 4.71 13.53
N PHE A 147 11.67 5.89 14.16
CA PHE A 147 12.54 7.04 13.86
C PHE A 147 13.98 6.78 14.31
N GLU A 148 14.16 6.28 15.53
CA GLU A 148 15.48 5.97 16.07
C GLU A 148 16.15 4.85 15.26
N PHE A 149 15.44 3.75 15.06
CA PHE A 149 16.03 2.56 14.43
C PHE A 149 16.23 2.73 12.92
N SER A 150 15.38 3.49 12.21
CA SER A 150 15.63 3.82 10.80
C SER A 150 16.91 4.62 10.65
N ASN A 151 17.13 5.63 11.52
CA ASN A 151 18.36 6.41 11.49
C ASN A 151 19.60 5.54 11.72
N ARG A 152 19.55 4.62 12.68
CA ARG A 152 20.66 3.68 12.98
C ARG A 152 20.94 2.71 11.83
N LEU A 153 19.92 2.33 11.09
CA LEU A 153 20.00 1.37 9.96
C LEU A 153 20.21 2.06 8.61
N GLY A 154 20.17 3.40 8.56
CA GLY A 154 20.23 4.15 7.30
C GLY A 154 18.99 3.98 6.42
N ILE A 155 17.84 3.62 7.01
CA ILE A 155 16.55 3.54 6.29
C ILE A 155 15.94 4.94 6.24
N GLU A 156 15.68 5.44 5.03
CA GLU A 156 15.03 6.73 4.83
C GLU A 156 13.55 6.66 5.23
N LEU A 157 13.10 7.57 6.11
CA LEU A 157 11.70 7.76 6.45
C LEU A 157 11.15 9.02 5.78
N VAL A 158 10.03 8.90 5.09
CA VAL A 158 9.34 10.02 4.44
C VAL A 158 7.92 10.13 4.96
N ASP A 159 7.65 11.20 5.69
CA ASP A 159 6.31 11.54 6.16
C ASP A 159 5.55 12.30 5.06
N MET A 160 4.55 11.67 4.48
CA MET A 160 3.70 12.21 3.42
C MET A 160 2.36 12.76 3.96
N SER A 161 2.18 12.85 5.28
CA SER A 161 0.93 13.33 5.87
C SER A 161 0.57 14.76 5.43
N LYS A 162 1.59 15.57 5.10
CA LYS A 162 1.46 16.98 4.70
C LYS A 162 1.32 17.19 3.19
N SER A 163 1.57 16.16 2.36
CA SER A 163 1.49 16.27 0.89
C SER A 163 0.10 15.99 0.32
N GLY A 164 -0.88 15.64 1.16
CA GLY A 164 -2.27 15.32 0.77
C GLY A 164 -3.21 16.50 0.60
N GLY A 165 -2.75 17.70 0.27
CA GLY A 165 -3.55 18.90 0.22
C GLY A 165 -3.41 19.70 -1.08
N LYS A 166 -3.86 19.12 -2.21
CA LYS A 166 -4.42 19.88 -3.36
C LYS A 166 -5.22 18.88 -4.21
N ALA A 167 -6.47 18.72 -3.87
CA ALA A 167 -7.50 18.25 -4.78
C ALA A 167 -8.23 19.47 -5.30
#